data_e871d477bf9f1ddefc3c3fd8b084d59b
#
_entry.id   e871d477bf9f1ddefc3c3fd8b084d59b
#
_cell.length_a   1.000
_cell.length_b   1.000
_cell.length_c   1.000
_cell.angle_alpha   90.00
_cell.angle_beta   90.00
_cell.angle_gamma   90.00
#
_symmetry.space_group_name_H-M   'P 1'
#
loop_
_entity.id
_entity.type
_entity.pdbx_description
1 polymer ?
#
loop_
_entity_poly.entity_id
_entity_poly.type
_entity_poly.pdbx_seq_one_letter_code
_entity_poly.pdbx_strand_id
1 'polypeptide(L)'
;MTARLLLEYDGTQFAGWATQPDLRTIQETVEGAIATVLRTEAPLTVAGRTDRGVHARGQVASHEGKPAPTRNLNALLPADVAVLASEEAPDGFDARRDALSRTYRYRVHTRTAPSPFERTRALWWPRPLDRDALDACAAALLGTHDFTAFTPTDTDHVRFERDVLRAEWVEEPGDVLAFWIEADTFMRHMVRILVGTMLEGLPPERFAELLGGRPRSAAGATAPAHGLYLESVAYP
;
A
#
# COMPACT_ATOMS: atom_id res chain seq x y z
N MET A 1 21.45 0.95 -18.64
CA MET A 1 21.26 -0.23 -17.77
C MET A 1 20.47 0.21 -16.55
N THR A 2 19.38 -0.44 -16.23
CA THR A 2 18.49 -0.12 -15.10
C THR A 2 18.40 -1.34 -14.20
N ALA A 3 18.43 -1.14 -12.88
CA ALA A 3 18.20 -2.20 -11.89
C ALA A 3 16.79 -2.11 -11.34
N ARG A 4 16.14 -3.29 -11.13
CA ARG A 4 14.86 -3.46 -10.45
C ARG A 4 15.08 -4.16 -9.14
N LEU A 5 14.44 -3.64 -8.09
CA LEU A 5 14.44 -4.24 -6.76
C LEU A 5 13.03 -4.67 -6.39
N LEU A 6 12.90 -5.86 -5.80
CA LEU A 6 11.71 -6.31 -5.08
C LEU A 6 12.02 -6.25 -3.58
N LEU A 7 11.15 -5.57 -2.81
CA LEU A 7 11.39 -5.30 -1.39
C LEU A 7 10.18 -5.69 -0.54
N GLU A 8 10.46 -6.11 0.68
CA GLU A 8 9.47 -6.19 1.74
C GLU A 8 9.93 -5.38 2.97
N TYR A 9 8.97 -4.83 3.73
CA TYR A 9 9.28 -4.11 4.95
C TYR A 9 8.12 -4.05 5.94
N ASP A 10 8.46 -4.04 7.23
CA ASP A 10 7.58 -3.67 8.31
C ASP A 10 7.64 -2.14 8.50
N GLY A 11 6.59 -1.43 8.07
CA GLY A 11 6.53 0.03 8.08
C GLY A 11 6.34 0.67 9.46
N THR A 12 6.16 -0.13 10.53
CA THR A 12 5.78 0.33 11.87
C THR A 12 6.67 1.46 12.39
N GLN A 13 7.98 1.36 12.19
CA GLN A 13 8.97 2.32 12.70
C GLN A 13 9.42 3.36 11.66
N PHE A 14 8.77 3.39 10.48
CA PHE A 14 9.12 4.31 9.40
C PHE A 14 8.10 5.45 9.25
N ALA A 15 8.62 6.62 8.88
CA ALA A 15 7.81 7.79 8.53
C ALA A 15 7.14 7.69 7.14
N GLY A 16 7.23 6.51 6.52
CA GLY A 16 6.75 6.18 5.19
C GLY A 16 7.91 5.89 4.22
N TRP A 17 7.58 5.83 2.94
CA TRP A 17 8.58 5.57 1.90
C TRP A 17 9.52 6.75 1.67
N ALA A 18 8.95 7.92 1.31
CA ALA A 18 9.73 9.05 0.79
C ALA A 18 10.65 9.66 1.83
N THR A 19 11.89 10.00 1.42
CA THR A 19 12.87 10.71 2.26
C THR A 19 12.28 12.01 2.80
N GLN A 20 12.47 12.23 4.11
CA GLN A 20 12.04 13.42 4.86
C GLN A 20 13.15 13.81 5.83
N PRO A 21 13.43 15.11 6.01
CA PRO A 21 14.44 15.57 6.95
C PRO A 21 14.21 15.02 8.37
N ASP A 22 15.26 14.54 8.99
CA ASP A 22 15.30 14.06 10.38
C ASP A 22 14.33 12.90 10.70
N LEU A 23 13.81 12.21 9.68
CA LEU A 23 12.90 11.09 9.86
C LEU A 23 13.45 9.81 9.20
N ARG A 24 13.28 8.70 9.88
CA ARG A 24 13.62 7.38 9.33
C ARG A 24 12.64 6.98 8.24
N THR A 25 13.11 6.81 7.00
CA THR A 25 12.31 6.47 5.82
C THR A 25 12.85 5.24 5.12
N ILE A 26 11.97 4.52 4.39
CA ILE A 26 12.38 3.32 3.63
C ILE A 26 13.35 3.69 2.52
N GLN A 27 13.05 4.73 1.76
CA GLN A 27 13.86 5.18 0.62
C GLN A 27 15.30 5.48 1.04
N GLU A 28 15.49 6.33 2.05
CA GLU A 28 16.81 6.70 2.54
C GLU A 28 17.59 5.48 3.06
N THR A 29 16.90 4.57 3.77
CA THR A 29 17.50 3.34 4.29
C THR A 29 18.03 2.45 3.16
N VAL A 30 17.23 2.26 2.10
CA VAL A 30 17.59 1.40 0.97
C VAL A 30 18.65 2.07 0.08
N GLU A 31 18.49 3.36 -0.22
CA GLU A 31 19.48 4.13 -1.01
C GLU A 31 20.86 4.15 -0.32
N GLY A 32 20.91 4.31 1.00
CA GLY A 32 22.16 4.24 1.78
C GLY A 32 22.86 2.89 1.68
N ALA A 33 22.10 1.79 1.72
CA ALA A 33 22.64 0.44 1.54
C ALA A 33 23.18 0.24 0.11
N ILE A 34 22.43 0.67 -0.92
CA ILE A 34 22.87 0.60 -2.33
C ILE A 34 24.14 1.44 -2.55
N ALA A 35 24.15 2.67 -2.06
CA ALA A 35 25.32 3.57 -2.19
C ALA A 35 26.57 2.98 -1.55
N THR A 36 26.44 2.31 -0.41
CA THR A 36 27.56 1.61 0.24
C THR A 36 28.07 0.43 -0.58
N VAL A 37 27.15 -0.40 -1.13
CA VAL A 37 27.51 -1.59 -1.90
C VAL A 37 28.12 -1.23 -3.26
N LEU A 38 27.49 -0.30 -3.98
CA LEU A 38 27.90 0.09 -5.34
C LEU A 38 28.95 1.20 -5.36
N ARG A 39 29.19 1.88 -4.22
CA ARG A 39 30.08 3.05 -4.09
C ARG A 39 29.66 4.22 -5.01
N THR A 40 28.38 4.37 -5.23
CA THR A 40 27.77 5.45 -6.01
C THR A 40 26.35 5.71 -5.51
N GLU A 41 25.90 6.94 -5.60
CA GLU A 41 24.51 7.28 -5.33
C GLU A 41 23.60 6.63 -6.38
N ALA A 42 22.46 6.13 -5.93
CA ALA A 42 21.46 5.48 -6.76
C ALA A 42 20.03 5.86 -6.26
N PRO A 43 19.55 7.04 -6.67
CA PRO A 43 18.21 7.49 -6.27
C PRO A 43 17.15 6.53 -6.79
N LEU A 44 16.19 6.19 -5.94
CA LEU A 44 15.15 5.21 -6.23
C LEU A 44 13.89 5.85 -6.79
N THR A 45 13.39 5.30 -7.90
CA THR A 45 12.01 5.45 -8.34
C THR A 45 11.20 4.27 -7.81
N VAL A 46 10.04 4.53 -7.20
CA VAL A 46 9.20 3.51 -6.55
C VAL A 46 7.84 3.37 -7.22
N ALA A 47 7.32 2.15 -7.32
CA ALA A 47 6.02 1.84 -7.93
C ALA A 47 4.84 2.54 -7.24
N GLY A 48 4.88 2.63 -5.91
CA GLY A 48 3.88 3.33 -5.11
C GLY A 48 4.45 3.73 -3.75
N ARG A 49 4.39 5.02 -3.41
CA ARG A 49 4.78 5.49 -2.07
C ARG A 49 3.81 4.94 -1.04
N THR A 50 4.34 4.45 0.08
CA THR A 50 3.56 4.04 1.24
C THR A 50 3.63 5.10 2.33
N ASP A 51 2.52 5.29 3.06
CA ASP A 51 2.45 6.23 4.17
C ASP A 51 3.19 5.72 5.40
N ARG A 52 3.35 6.60 6.42
CA ARG A 52 3.84 6.22 7.75
C ARG A 52 3.08 5.02 8.31
N GLY A 53 3.79 3.97 8.72
CA GLY A 53 3.23 2.78 9.34
C GLY A 53 2.59 1.77 8.37
N VAL A 54 2.59 2.03 7.07
CA VAL A 54 2.13 1.08 6.03
C VAL A 54 3.25 0.10 5.69
N HIS A 55 2.92 -1.18 5.60
CA HIS A 55 3.84 -2.26 5.27
C HIS A 55 3.88 -2.52 3.75
N ALA A 56 4.86 -3.32 3.32
CA ALA A 56 4.87 -3.92 1.99
C ALA A 56 5.44 -5.33 2.02
N ARG A 57 4.89 -6.19 1.16
CA ARG A 57 5.40 -7.55 0.89
C ARG A 57 5.94 -7.70 -0.53
N GLY A 58 5.63 -6.74 -1.41
CA GLY A 58 6.03 -6.76 -2.79
C GLY A 58 6.19 -5.36 -3.38
N GLN A 59 6.88 -4.45 -2.67
CA GLN A 59 7.23 -3.14 -3.21
C GLN A 59 8.28 -3.29 -4.32
N VAL A 60 8.11 -2.54 -5.39
CA VAL A 60 9.09 -2.49 -6.48
C VAL A 60 9.70 -1.10 -6.57
N ALA A 61 11.03 -1.07 -6.70
CA ALA A 61 11.78 0.15 -6.97
C ALA A 61 12.78 -0.07 -8.11
N SER A 62 13.19 1.01 -8.77
CA SER A 62 14.22 0.99 -9.80
C SER A 62 15.24 2.10 -9.60
N HIS A 63 16.46 1.87 -10.07
CA HIS A 63 17.51 2.89 -10.15
C HIS A 63 18.38 2.68 -11.39
N GLU A 64 19.02 3.74 -11.82
CA GLU A 64 20.04 3.66 -12.86
C GLU A 64 21.30 2.93 -12.36
N GLY A 65 21.91 2.12 -13.22
CA GLY A 65 23.13 1.39 -12.92
C GLY A 65 22.92 -0.12 -12.78
N LYS A 66 23.95 -0.80 -12.25
CA LYS A 66 23.97 -2.26 -12.08
C LYS A 66 23.18 -2.67 -10.85
N PRO A 67 22.55 -3.85 -10.86
CA PRO A 67 21.92 -4.40 -9.65
C PRO A 67 22.99 -4.69 -8.57
N ALA A 68 22.70 -4.30 -7.34
CA ALA A 68 23.52 -4.64 -6.19
C ALA A 68 23.19 -6.06 -5.69
N PRO A 69 24.18 -6.89 -5.30
CA PRO A 69 23.91 -8.23 -4.79
C PRO A 69 23.01 -8.20 -3.55
N THR A 70 21.91 -8.93 -3.59
CA THR A 70 20.89 -9.00 -2.50
C THR A 70 21.51 -9.35 -1.15
N ARG A 71 22.46 -10.29 -1.12
CA ARG A 71 23.17 -10.67 0.11
C ARG A 71 23.88 -9.48 0.77
N ASN A 72 24.53 -8.64 -0.06
CA ASN A 72 25.29 -7.49 0.44
C ASN A 72 24.34 -6.39 0.94
N LEU A 73 23.23 -6.17 0.23
CA LEU A 73 22.20 -5.21 0.66
C LEU A 73 21.60 -5.64 2.00
N ASN A 74 21.15 -6.89 2.13
CA ASN A 74 20.52 -7.40 3.33
C ASN A 74 21.48 -7.51 4.53
N ALA A 75 22.79 -7.52 4.32
CA ALA A 75 23.76 -7.43 5.40
C ALA A 75 23.89 -6.02 6.01
N LEU A 76 23.48 -4.98 5.27
CA LEU A 76 23.51 -3.58 5.71
C LEU A 76 22.12 -3.08 6.16
N LEU A 77 21.05 -3.67 5.64
CA LEU A 77 19.69 -3.26 5.95
C LEU A 77 19.31 -3.66 7.38
N PRO A 78 18.48 -2.85 8.06
CA PRO A 78 17.91 -3.21 9.37
C PRO A 78 16.92 -4.37 9.22
N ALA A 79 16.61 -5.05 10.33
CA ALA A 79 15.78 -6.26 10.35
C ALA A 79 14.33 -6.05 9.87
N ASP A 80 13.86 -4.83 9.76
CA ASP A 80 12.53 -4.45 9.31
C ASP A 80 12.44 -4.06 7.81
N VAL A 81 13.54 -4.24 7.05
CA VAL A 81 13.60 -4.07 5.58
C VAL A 81 14.41 -5.20 4.96
N ALA A 82 13.88 -5.82 3.90
CA ALA A 82 14.61 -6.81 3.11
C ALA A 82 14.47 -6.56 1.61
N VAL A 83 15.55 -6.78 0.87
CA VAL A 83 15.56 -6.88 -0.58
C VAL A 83 15.43 -8.36 -0.96
N LEU A 84 14.31 -8.71 -1.59
CA LEU A 84 14.02 -10.09 -2.03
C LEU A 84 14.69 -10.42 -3.36
N ALA A 85 14.74 -9.44 -4.27
CA ALA A 85 15.43 -9.55 -5.55
C ALA A 85 16.06 -8.21 -5.94
N SER A 86 17.20 -8.29 -6.63
CA SER A 86 17.87 -7.14 -7.25
C SER A 86 18.43 -7.64 -8.59
N GLU A 87 17.87 -7.21 -9.69
CA GLU A 87 18.11 -7.77 -11.01
C GLU A 87 18.18 -6.69 -12.09
N GLU A 88 18.76 -7.02 -13.22
CA GLU A 88 18.77 -6.13 -14.38
C GLU A 88 17.35 -6.05 -14.98
N ALA A 89 16.90 -4.85 -15.25
CA ALA A 89 15.63 -4.56 -15.91
C ALA A 89 15.87 -4.07 -17.34
N PRO A 90 14.86 -4.11 -18.21
CA PRO A 90 14.94 -3.50 -19.55
C PRO A 90 15.41 -2.05 -19.48
N ASP A 91 16.15 -1.60 -20.50
CA ASP A 91 16.63 -0.22 -20.56
C ASP A 91 15.45 0.78 -20.52
N GLY A 92 15.56 1.76 -19.64
CA GLY A 92 14.53 2.78 -19.43
C GLY A 92 13.35 2.32 -18.59
N PHE A 93 13.43 1.14 -17.96
CA PHE A 93 12.41 0.69 -17.00
C PHE A 93 12.25 1.69 -15.85
N ASP A 94 11.02 2.06 -15.56
CA ASP A 94 10.64 2.93 -14.46
C ASP A 94 9.57 2.24 -13.60
N ALA A 95 9.93 1.93 -12.36
CA ALA A 95 9.06 1.18 -11.45
C ALA A 95 7.66 1.83 -11.25
N ARG A 96 7.53 3.14 -11.41
CA ARG A 96 6.27 3.85 -11.25
C ARG A 96 5.46 3.92 -12.54
N ARG A 97 6.12 4.33 -13.63
CA ARG A 97 5.48 4.58 -14.93
C ARG A 97 5.01 3.29 -15.60
N ASP A 98 5.84 2.24 -15.52
CA ASP A 98 5.61 1.00 -16.26
C ASP A 98 4.74 0.00 -15.49
N ALA A 99 4.34 0.33 -14.26
CA ALA A 99 3.47 -0.53 -13.46
C ALA A 99 2.02 -0.47 -13.99
N LEU A 100 1.48 -1.66 -14.29
CA LEU A 100 0.11 -1.87 -14.79
C LEU A 100 -0.92 -1.77 -13.66
N SER A 101 -0.64 -2.41 -12.52
CA SER A 101 -1.52 -2.37 -11.35
C SER A 101 -0.74 -2.49 -10.05
N ARG A 102 -1.41 -2.19 -8.94
CA ARG A 102 -0.92 -2.40 -7.56
C ARG A 102 -2.00 -3.14 -6.80
N THR A 103 -1.60 -4.14 -6.01
CA THR A 103 -2.49 -4.86 -5.12
C THR A 103 -2.19 -4.50 -3.69
N TYR A 104 -3.22 -4.10 -2.96
CA TYR A 104 -3.16 -3.85 -1.52
C TYR A 104 -4.02 -4.83 -0.76
N ARG A 105 -3.61 -5.12 0.46
CA ARG A 105 -4.38 -5.87 1.45
C ARG A 105 -4.48 -5.05 2.72
N TYR A 106 -5.70 -4.94 3.27
CA TYR A 106 -5.91 -4.35 4.58
C TYR A 106 -6.44 -5.42 5.55
N ARG A 107 -5.72 -5.66 6.66
CA ARG A 107 -6.03 -6.70 7.64
C ARG A 107 -6.82 -6.12 8.82
N VAL A 108 -7.94 -6.78 9.15
CA VAL A 108 -8.81 -6.47 10.27
C VAL A 108 -8.88 -7.69 11.19
N HIS A 109 -8.43 -7.54 12.43
CA HIS A 109 -8.48 -8.60 13.44
C HIS A 109 -9.80 -8.50 14.20
N THR A 110 -10.68 -9.49 14.03
CA THR A 110 -12.10 -9.43 14.43
C THR A 110 -12.40 -10.07 15.78
N ARG A 111 -11.40 -10.71 16.42
CA ARG A 111 -11.55 -11.34 17.72
C ARG A 111 -11.95 -10.34 18.81
N THR A 112 -12.78 -10.77 19.76
CA THR A 112 -13.24 -9.95 20.88
C THR A 112 -12.08 -9.40 21.73
N ALA A 113 -11.06 -10.24 22.02
CA ALA A 113 -9.86 -9.81 22.74
C ALA A 113 -8.77 -9.32 21.76
N PRO A 114 -8.04 -8.23 22.05
CA PRO A 114 -6.93 -7.79 21.22
C PRO A 114 -5.79 -8.82 21.19
N SER A 115 -5.01 -8.84 20.11
CA SER A 115 -3.80 -9.66 20.00
C SER A 115 -2.55 -8.79 20.13
N PRO A 116 -1.65 -9.05 21.10
CA PRO A 116 -0.38 -8.34 21.17
C PRO A 116 0.53 -8.62 19.97
N PHE A 117 0.33 -9.74 19.25
CA PHE A 117 1.08 -10.09 18.04
C PHE A 117 0.58 -9.34 16.79
N GLU A 118 -0.70 -8.97 16.76
CA GLU A 118 -1.32 -8.28 15.64
C GLU A 118 -1.39 -6.74 15.82
N ARG A 119 -1.00 -6.22 16.98
CA ARG A 119 -1.17 -4.78 17.35
C ARG A 119 -0.59 -3.78 16.35
N THR A 120 0.43 -4.18 15.59
CA THR A 120 1.08 -3.37 14.56
C THR A 120 0.91 -3.93 13.15
N ARG A 121 0.04 -4.94 12.98
CA ARG A 121 -0.10 -5.71 11.73
C ARG A 121 -1.53 -5.87 11.24
N ALA A 122 -2.52 -5.57 12.08
CA ALA A 122 -3.94 -5.60 11.74
C ALA A 122 -4.70 -4.60 12.60
N LEU A 123 -5.73 -4.00 12.04
CA LEU A 123 -6.68 -3.19 12.83
C LEU A 123 -7.50 -4.11 13.72
N TRP A 124 -7.41 -3.94 15.03
CA TRP A 124 -8.32 -4.63 15.94
C TRP A 124 -9.73 -4.01 15.88
N TRP A 125 -10.73 -4.84 15.54
CA TRP A 125 -12.12 -4.43 15.39
C TRP A 125 -13.06 -5.43 16.07
N PRO A 126 -13.33 -5.28 17.37
CA PRO A 126 -14.14 -6.24 18.14
C PRO A 126 -15.66 -6.09 17.93
N ARG A 127 -16.08 -5.20 17.04
CA ARG A 127 -17.49 -4.96 16.75
C ARG A 127 -18.00 -5.95 15.70
N PRO A 128 -19.29 -6.34 15.77
CA PRO A 128 -19.90 -7.12 14.69
C PRO A 128 -19.74 -6.43 13.34
N LEU A 129 -19.48 -7.22 12.31
CA LEU A 129 -19.41 -6.78 10.92
C LEU A 129 -20.54 -7.45 10.13
N ASP A 130 -21.24 -6.66 9.33
CA ASP A 130 -22.18 -7.18 8.35
C ASP A 130 -21.40 -7.60 7.10
N ARG A 131 -21.17 -8.93 6.96
CA ARG A 131 -20.36 -9.47 5.88
C ARG A 131 -20.99 -9.21 4.51
N ASP A 132 -22.32 -9.37 4.40
CA ASP A 132 -23.03 -9.18 3.14
C ASP A 132 -22.93 -7.72 2.68
N ALA A 133 -23.03 -6.76 3.61
CA ALA A 133 -22.85 -5.36 3.32
C ALA A 133 -21.41 -5.03 2.91
N LEU A 134 -20.40 -5.62 3.57
CA LEU A 134 -18.98 -5.45 3.19
C LEU A 134 -18.70 -5.99 1.78
N ASP A 135 -19.21 -7.18 1.46
CA ASP A 135 -19.03 -7.80 0.15
C ASP A 135 -19.76 -7.02 -0.95
N ALA A 136 -20.95 -6.48 -0.67
CA ALA A 136 -21.67 -5.62 -1.59
C ALA A 136 -20.94 -4.28 -1.85
N CYS A 137 -20.35 -3.66 -0.81
CA CYS A 137 -19.52 -2.47 -0.97
C CYS A 137 -18.26 -2.78 -1.81
N ALA A 138 -17.60 -3.91 -1.57
CA ALA A 138 -16.44 -4.33 -2.35
C ALA A 138 -16.78 -4.56 -3.83
N ALA A 139 -17.90 -5.24 -4.11
CA ALA A 139 -18.37 -5.46 -5.47
C ALA A 139 -18.68 -4.16 -6.21
N ALA A 140 -19.20 -3.14 -5.53
CA ALA A 140 -19.49 -1.83 -6.12
C ALA A 140 -18.24 -1.06 -6.55
N LEU A 141 -17.05 -1.42 -6.05
CA LEU A 141 -15.78 -0.77 -6.42
C LEU A 141 -15.26 -1.17 -7.81
N LEU A 142 -15.70 -2.30 -8.37
CA LEU A 142 -15.17 -2.82 -9.64
C LEU A 142 -15.44 -1.87 -10.81
N GLY A 143 -14.43 -1.69 -11.67
CA GLY A 143 -14.47 -0.78 -12.80
C GLY A 143 -13.96 0.62 -12.51
N THR A 144 -14.26 1.55 -13.41
CA THR A 144 -13.76 2.93 -13.33
C THR A 144 -14.74 3.83 -12.59
N HIS A 145 -14.28 4.47 -11.50
CA HIS A 145 -15.09 5.34 -10.66
C HIS A 145 -14.33 6.61 -10.25
N ASP A 146 -15.05 7.63 -9.83
CA ASP A 146 -14.50 8.87 -9.24
C ASP A 146 -14.33 8.68 -7.71
N PHE A 147 -13.10 8.64 -7.25
CA PHE A 147 -12.72 8.43 -5.85
C PHE A 147 -12.45 9.73 -5.07
N THR A 148 -13.04 10.85 -5.47
CA THR A 148 -12.93 12.14 -4.76
C THR A 148 -13.27 11.99 -3.27
N ALA A 149 -14.35 11.26 -2.93
CA ALA A 149 -14.76 11.02 -1.54
C ALA A 149 -13.70 10.22 -0.73
N PHE A 150 -12.86 9.46 -1.40
CA PHE A 150 -11.83 8.61 -0.79
C PHE A 150 -10.41 9.20 -0.89
N THR A 151 -10.33 10.52 -1.13
CA THR A 151 -9.06 11.25 -1.26
C THR A 151 -9.03 12.42 -0.27
N PRO A 152 -7.92 12.68 0.46
CA PRO A 152 -7.80 13.87 1.29
C PRO A 152 -8.00 15.16 0.50
N THR A 153 -8.57 16.18 1.12
CA THR A 153 -8.85 17.47 0.48
C THR A 153 -7.57 18.25 0.15
N ASP A 154 -6.49 18.02 0.90
CA ASP A 154 -5.15 18.59 0.69
C ASP A 154 -4.33 17.73 -0.29
N THR A 155 -4.80 17.57 -1.51
CA THR A 155 -4.19 16.69 -2.53
C THR A 155 -3.78 17.47 -3.77
N ASP A 156 -2.65 17.04 -4.37
CA ASP A 156 -2.17 17.55 -5.66
C ASP A 156 -2.75 16.75 -6.85
N HIS A 157 -3.62 15.76 -6.58
CA HIS A 157 -4.24 14.98 -7.65
C HIS A 157 -5.25 15.83 -8.42
N VAL A 158 -5.16 15.79 -9.75
CA VAL A 158 -6.09 16.46 -10.68
C VAL A 158 -7.06 15.49 -11.35
N ARG A 159 -6.74 14.18 -11.35
CA ARG A 159 -7.59 13.10 -11.85
C ARG A 159 -7.97 12.18 -10.69
N PHE A 160 -9.26 12.04 -10.46
CA PHE A 160 -9.82 11.25 -9.36
C PHE A 160 -10.39 9.91 -9.81
N GLU A 161 -10.49 9.68 -11.11
CA GLU A 161 -10.92 8.40 -11.66
C GLU A 161 -9.81 7.35 -11.54
N ARG A 162 -10.18 6.14 -11.08
CA ARG A 162 -9.31 4.95 -10.99
C ARG A 162 -10.07 3.74 -11.50
N ASP A 163 -9.32 2.81 -12.09
CA ASP A 163 -9.87 1.54 -12.56
C ASP A 163 -9.52 0.43 -11.56
N VAL A 164 -10.55 -0.07 -10.88
CA VAL A 164 -10.43 -1.15 -9.88
C VAL A 164 -10.66 -2.48 -10.57
N LEU A 165 -9.63 -3.32 -10.56
CA LEU A 165 -9.60 -4.62 -11.24
C LEU A 165 -10.09 -5.77 -10.32
N ARG A 166 -9.88 -5.62 -9.01
CA ARG A 166 -10.28 -6.57 -7.97
C ARG A 166 -10.62 -5.83 -6.68
N ALA A 167 -11.69 -6.24 -6.01
CA ALA A 167 -12.01 -5.78 -4.67
C ALA A 167 -12.83 -6.87 -3.97
N GLU A 168 -12.34 -7.38 -2.83
CA GLU A 168 -13.02 -8.45 -2.10
C GLU A 168 -12.59 -8.51 -0.64
N TRP A 169 -13.45 -9.05 0.21
CA TRP A 169 -13.13 -9.40 1.58
C TRP A 169 -12.90 -10.91 1.69
N VAL A 170 -11.80 -11.31 2.32
CA VAL A 170 -11.39 -12.72 2.45
C VAL A 170 -11.09 -13.02 3.91
N GLU A 171 -11.62 -14.15 4.41
CA GLU A 171 -11.23 -14.66 5.73
C GLU A 171 -9.84 -15.27 5.67
N GLU A 172 -8.98 -14.86 6.60
CA GLU A 172 -7.63 -15.37 6.78
C GLU A 172 -7.49 -16.08 8.13
N PRO A 173 -6.53 -17.00 8.30
CA PRO A 173 -6.28 -17.65 9.58
C PRO A 173 -6.02 -16.65 10.70
N GLY A 174 -6.45 -16.99 11.93
CA GLY A 174 -6.19 -16.18 13.14
C GLY A 174 -7.20 -15.06 13.37
N ASP A 175 -8.46 -15.27 13.02
CA ASP A 175 -9.55 -14.30 13.19
C ASP A 175 -9.29 -12.98 12.44
N VAL A 176 -8.74 -13.07 11.24
CA VAL A 176 -8.47 -11.93 10.39
C VAL A 176 -9.44 -11.91 9.21
N LEU A 177 -10.09 -10.78 9.01
CA LEU A 177 -10.81 -10.45 7.80
C LEU A 177 -9.96 -9.46 6.99
N ALA A 178 -9.60 -9.82 5.78
CA ALA A 178 -8.71 -9.04 4.93
C ALA A 178 -9.46 -8.47 3.72
N PHE A 179 -9.34 -7.16 3.51
CA PHE A 179 -9.79 -6.50 2.29
C PHE A 179 -8.66 -6.47 1.26
N TRP A 180 -8.88 -7.10 0.12
CA TRP A 180 -7.98 -7.10 -1.02
C TRP A 180 -8.50 -6.17 -2.09
N ILE A 181 -7.63 -5.33 -2.64
CA ILE A 181 -7.97 -4.42 -3.73
C ILE A 181 -6.80 -4.30 -4.71
N GLU A 182 -7.10 -4.38 -6.00
CA GLU A 182 -6.16 -4.12 -7.09
C GLU A 182 -6.73 -3.04 -8.00
N ALA A 183 -5.89 -2.07 -8.38
CA ALA A 183 -6.27 -1.02 -9.30
C ALA A 183 -5.06 -0.56 -10.14
N ASP A 184 -5.32 0.16 -11.22
CA ASP A 184 -4.30 0.80 -12.06
C ASP A 184 -3.37 1.67 -11.22
N THR A 185 -3.92 2.49 -10.33
CA THR A 185 -3.18 3.31 -9.36
C THR A 185 -4.08 3.72 -8.21
N PHE A 186 -3.49 4.23 -7.13
CA PHE A 186 -4.21 4.70 -5.94
C PHE A 186 -3.84 6.15 -5.61
N MET A 187 -4.78 6.87 -5.02
CA MET A 187 -4.52 8.17 -4.41
C MET A 187 -4.06 8.00 -2.95
N ARG A 188 -3.46 9.05 -2.42
CA ARG A 188 -3.05 9.09 -1.01
C ARG A 188 -4.23 8.71 -0.10
N HIS A 189 -4.01 7.81 0.83
CA HIS A 189 -4.98 7.31 1.82
C HIS A 189 -6.21 6.57 1.25
N MET A 190 -6.38 6.44 -0.06
CA MET A 190 -7.58 5.90 -0.71
C MET A 190 -8.03 4.57 -0.10
N VAL A 191 -7.18 3.55 -0.07
CA VAL A 191 -7.55 2.23 0.47
C VAL A 191 -7.96 2.31 1.94
N ARG A 192 -7.27 3.12 2.74
CA ARG A 192 -7.58 3.30 4.17
C ARG A 192 -8.92 3.99 4.40
N ILE A 193 -9.28 4.96 3.54
CA ILE A 193 -10.60 5.64 3.62
C ILE A 193 -11.70 4.69 3.17
N LEU A 194 -11.49 3.90 2.10
CA LEU A 194 -12.43 2.86 1.67
C LEU A 194 -12.73 1.90 2.80
N VAL A 195 -11.70 1.32 3.42
CA VAL A 195 -11.86 0.38 4.52
C VAL A 195 -12.56 1.03 5.72
N GLY A 196 -12.13 2.23 6.14
CA GLY A 196 -12.76 2.92 7.26
C GLY A 196 -14.24 3.19 7.02
N THR A 197 -14.62 3.59 5.80
CA THR A 197 -16.01 3.84 5.41
C THR A 197 -16.84 2.54 5.45
N MET A 198 -16.31 1.43 4.96
CA MET A 198 -17.00 0.13 4.98
C MET A 198 -17.18 -0.38 6.42
N LEU A 199 -16.15 -0.27 7.27
CA LEU A 199 -16.20 -0.74 8.67
C LEU A 199 -17.14 0.09 9.56
N GLU A 200 -17.42 1.36 9.21
CA GLU A 200 -18.42 2.18 9.90
C GLU A 200 -19.86 1.74 9.61
N GLY A 201 -20.08 0.79 8.68
CA GLY A 201 -21.38 0.20 8.40
C GLY A 201 -22.28 1.10 7.53
N LEU A 202 -21.68 1.87 6.61
CA LEU A 202 -22.46 2.61 5.62
C LEU A 202 -23.22 1.63 4.72
N PRO A 203 -24.54 1.81 4.49
CA PRO A 203 -25.31 0.97 3.57
C PRO A 203 -24.68 0.91 2.17
N PRO A 204 -24.69 -0.26 1.49
CA PRO A 204 -24.04 -0.43 0.18
C PRO A 204 -24.50 0.57 -0.88
N GLU A 205 -25.78 0.94 -0.90
CA GLU A 205 -26.33 1.91 -1.84
C GLU A 205 -25.75 3.32 -1.59
N ARG A 206 -25.58 3.69 -0.31
CA ARG A 206 -24.96 4.96 0.06
C ARG A 206 -23.45 4.95 -0.21
N PHE A 207 -22.81 3.79 -0.02
CA PHE A 207 -21.39 3.62 -0.39
C PHE A 207 -21.19 3.80 -1.91
N ALA A 208 -22.05 3.19 -2.73
CA ALA A 208 -22.00 3.33 -4.19
C ALA A 208 -22.18 4.78 -4.67
N GLU A 209 -23.02 5.58 -3.99
CA GLU A 209 -23.16 7.01 -4.29
C GLU A 209 -21.86 7.80 -4.13
N LEU A 210 -20.95 7.36 -3.24
CA LEU A 210 -19.65 8.02 -3.01
C LEU A 210 -18.71 7.87 -4.19
N LEU A 211 -18.89 6.84 -5.02
CA LEU A 211 -18.08 6.56 -6.22
C LEU A 211 -18.42 7.48 -7.41
N GLY A 212 -19.37 8.40 -7.23
CA GLY A 212 -19.75 9.43 -8.18
C GLY A 212 -19.17 10.82 -7.86
N GLY A 213 -17.98 10.92 -7.26
CA GLY A 213 -17.30 12.19 -7.01
C GLY A 213 -17.89 13.02 -5.86
N ARG A 214 -18.44 12.37 -4.83
CA ARG A 214 -18.93 13.07 -3.63
C ARG A 214 -17.74 13.68 -2.84
N PRO A 215 -17.99 14.71 -2.02
CA PRO A 215 -16.92 15.32 -1.22
C PRO A 215 -16.37 14.36 -0.16
N ARG A 216 -15.09 14.55 0.24
CA ARG A 216 -14.41 13.74 1.26
C ARG A 216 -15.22 13.62 2.58
N SER A 217 -15.93 14.68 2.96
CA SER A 217 -16.75 14.71 4.18
C SER A 217 -17.93 13.73 4.17
N ALA A 218 -18.31 13.18 3.01
CA ALA A 218 -19.37 12.20 2.89
C ALA A 218 -18.87 10.76 3.18
N ALA A 219 -17.57 10.50 3.12
CA ALA A 219 -16.96 9.22 3.45
C ALA A 219 -16.54 9.15 4.92
N GLY A 220 -16.36 7.93 5.42
CA GLY A 220 -15.97 7.64 6.80
C GLY A 220 -14.54 8.02 7.17
N ALA A 221 -14.13 7.64 8.36
CA ALA A 221 -12.80 7.91 8.89
C ALA A 221 -11.70 7.16 8.11
N THR A 222 -10.49 7.69 8.14
CA THR A 222 -9.31 7.00 7.57
C THR A 222 -8.87 5.90 8.51
N ALA A 223 -8.92 4.64 8.07
CA ALA A 223 -8.47 3.51 8.86
C ALA A 223 -6.95 3.61 9.19
N PRO A 224 -6.50 3.10 10.35
CA PRO A 224 -5.09 3.12 10.75
C PRO A 224 -4.15 2.50 9.72
N ALA A 225 -2.93 3.02 9.61
CA ALA A 225 -1.97 2.59 8.59
C ALA A 225 -1.48 1.14 8.77
N HIS A 226 -1.32 0.69 10.02
CA HIS A 226 -0.70 -0.59 10.37
C HIS A 226 -1.46 -1.86 9.92
N GLY A 227 -2.70 -1.71 9.43
CA GLY A 227 -3.42 -2.81 8.79
C GLY A 227 -3.13 -2.93 7.29
N LEU A 228 -2.51 -1.92 6.66
CA LEU A 228 -2.34 -1.84 5.21
C LEU A 228 -0.99 -2.38 4.74
N TYR A 229 -1.03 -3.19 3.68
CA TYR A 229 0.11 -3.79 3.00
C TYR A 229 0.04 -3.56 1.50
N LEU A 230 1.14 -3.09 0.90
CA LEU A 230 1.34 -3.24 -0.55
C LEU A 230 1.81 -4.68 -0.80
N GLU A 231 0.96 -5.51 -1.39
CA GLU A 231 1.24 -6.93 -1.59
C GLU A 231 2.02 -7.21 -2.86
N SER A 232 1.68 -6.54 -3.95
CA SER A 232 2.37 -6.72 -5.24
C SER A 232 2.15 -5.55 -6.19
N VAL A 233 3.01 -5.51 -7.21
CA VAL A 233 2.91 -4.60 -8.36
C VAL A 233 3.05 -5.42 -9.63
N ALA A 234 2.11 -5.27 -10.55
CA ALA A 234 2.14 -5.94 -11.85
C ALA A 234 2.85 -5.07 -12.90
N TYR A 235 3.61 -5.73 -13.76
CA TYR A 235 4.31 -5.15 -14.93
C TYR A 235 4.01 -5.97 -16.18
N PRO A 236 4.29 -5.42 -17.40
CA PRO A 236 4.15 -6.15 -18.66
C PRO A 236 4.94 -7.43 -18.72
#